data_e969168a00d3bdfe3dcbde8cf66c6fcf
#
_entry.id   e969168a00d3bdfe3dcbde8cf66c6fcf
#
_cell.length_a   1.000
_cell.length_b   1.000
_cell.length_c   1.000
_cell.angle_alpha   90.00
_cell.angle_beta   90.00
_cell.angle_gamma   90.00
#
_symmetry.space_group_name_H-M   'P 1'
#
loop_
_entity.id
_entity.type
_entity.pdbx_description
1 polymer ?
#
loop_
_entity_poly.entity_id
_entity_poly.type
_entity_poly.pdbx_seq_one_letter_code
_entity_poly.pdbx_strand_id
1 'polypeptide(L)'
;MPIRLDATYVDIDNEKRNPVMLHRAILGSFERFIGILIEQYEAKFPIWLAPYQIILLSITDRNIEKCLMFNELIINNGYRSKVDVRNEKIGYKIREATLGRVPLIAVIAVSYTHLRAHETIANLV
;
A
#
# COMPACT_ATOMS: atom_id res chain seq x y z
N MET A 1 -12.75 -30.00 18.78
CA MET A 1 -12.73 -28.63 19.29
C MET A 1 -14.12 -28.04 19.47
N PRO A 2 -15.07 -28.05 18.50
CA PRO A 2 -16.40 -27.41 18.68
C PRO A 2 -17.17 -27.89 19.90
N ILE A 3 -17.16 -29.20 20.16
CA ILE A 3 -17.81 -29.80 21.33
C ILE A 3 -17.25 -29.27 22.65
N ARG A 4 -15.92 -29.02 22.74
CA ARG A 4 -15.26 -28.48 23.96
C ARG A 4 -15.58 -27.00 24.19
N LEU A 5 -15.97 -26.28 23.14
CA LEU A 5 -16.33 -24.85 23.17
C LEU A 5 -17.85 -24.67 23.24
N ASP A 6 -18.61 -25.78 23.31
CA ASP A 6 -20.08 -25.79 23.25
C ASP A 6 -20.64 -24.95 22.07
N ALA A 7 -19.89 -24.97 20.96
CA ALA A 7 -20.28 -24.26 19.76
C ALA A 7 -21.35 -25.08 19.03
N THR A 8 -22.53 -24.51 18.86
CA THR A 8 -23.65 -25.12 18.14
C THR A 8 -24.22 -24.15 17.11
N TYR A 9 -24.78 -24.66 16.05
CA TYR A 9 -25.59 -23.91 15.08
C TYR A 9 -26.94 -24.60 14.90
N VAL A 10 -27.94 -23.84 14.44
CA VAL A 10 -29.26 -24.37 14.14
C VAL A 10 -29.30 -24.69 12.64
N ASP A 11 -29.55 -25.97 12.32
CA ASP A 11 -29.66 -26.43 10.95
C ASP A 11 -31.05 -26.11 10.36
N ILE A 12 -31.21 -26.37 9.05
CA ILE A 12 -32.48 -26.15 8.30
C ILE A 12 -33.66 -26.90 8.96
N ASP A 13 -33.38 -28.04 9.57
CA ASP A 13 -34.37 -28.87 10.30
C ASP A 13 -34.69 -28.33 11.70
N ASN A 14 -34.20 -27.13 12.05
CA ASN A 14 -34.31 -26.51 13.37
C ASN A 14 -33.67 -27.29 14.52
N GLU A 15 -32.75 -28.22 14.21
CA GLU A 15 -31.97 -28.99 15.18
C GLU A 15 -30.62 -28.29 15.47
N LYS A 16 -30.20 -28.38 16.75
CA LYS A 16 -28.86 -27.92 17.16
C LYS A 16 -27.82 -28.95 16.78
N ARG A 17 -26.86 -28.53 15.93
CA ARG A 17 -25.72 -29.37 15.51
C ARG A 17 -24.40 -28.71 15.82
N ASN A 18 -23.36 -29.54 16.00
CA ASN A 18 -22.00 -29.03 16.21
C ASN A 18 -21.35 -28.69 14.87
N PRO A 19 -20.75 -27.50 14.69
CA PRO A 19 -20.08 -27.12 13.48
C PRO A 19 -18.77 -27.89 13.28
N VAL A 20 -18.35 -28.06 12.04
CA VAL A 20 -17.02 -28.52 11.69
C VAL A 20 -16.09 -27.31 11.68
N MET A 21 -15.03 -27.36 12.47
CA MET A 21 -14.04 -26.30 12.52
C MET A 21 -12.85 -26.66 11.63
N LEU A 22 -12.59 -25.82 10.63
CA LEU A 22 -11.43 -25.96 9.76
C LEU A 22 -10.39 -24.91 10.15
N HIS A 23 -9.21 -25.37 10.54
CA HIS A 23 -8.05 -24.52 10.78
C HIS A 23 -7.17 -24.52 9.55
N ARG A 24 -6.87 -23.34 9.03
CA ARG A 24 -5.97 -23.19 7.91
C ARG A 24 -4.97 -22.06 8.19
N ALA A 25 -3.69 -22.36 8.11
CA ALA A 25 -2.61 -21.40 8.12
C ALA A 25 -1.92 -21.45 6.76
N ILE A 26 -1.94 -20.34 6.02
CA ILE A 26 -1.34 -20.27 4.67
C ILE A 26 0.05 -19.62 4.75
N LEU A 27 0.17 -18.51 5.47
CA LEU A 27 1.38 -17.68 5.54
C LEU A 27 2.11 -17.78 6.89
N GLY A 28 1.61 -18.60 7.82
CA GLY A 28 2.07 -18.59 9.20
C GLY A 28 1.67 -17.30 9.91
N SER A 29 2.64 -16.55 10.44
CA SER A 29 2.39 -15.22 11.00
C SER A 29 2.61 -14.15 9.93
N PHE A 30 1.72 -13.16 9.85
CA PHE A 30 1.83 -12.06 8.88
C PHE A 30 3.12 -11.26 9.07
N GLU A 31 3.50 -10.99 10.30
CA GLU A 31 4.71 -10.22 10.63
C GLU A 31 5.95 -10.92 10.09
N ARG A 32 6.04 -12.22 10.28
CA ARG A 32 7.17 -13.01 9.77
C ARG A 32 7.18 -13.06 8.25
N PHE A 33 6.02 -13.22 7.64
CA PHE A 33 5.90 -13.21 6.18
C PHE A 33 6.28 -11.86 5.59
N ILE A 34 5.81 -10.73 6.18
CA ILE A 34 6.19 -9.39 5.77
C ILE A 34 7.70 -9.18 5.94
N GLY A 35 8.29 -9.65 7.04
CA GLY A 35 9.73 -9.58 7.27
C GLY A 35 10.52 -10.27 6.15
N ILE A 36 10.11 -11.48 5.75
CA ILE A 36 10.72 -12.23 4.64
C ILE A 36 10.58 -11.46 3.32
N LEU A 37 9.41 -10.85 3.06
CA LEU A 37 9.20 -10.06 1.84
C LEU A 37 10.09 -8.81 1.80
N ILE A 38 10.24 -8.10 2.94
CA ILE A 38 11.11 -6.94 3.04
C ILE A 38 12.56 -7.33 2.75
N GLU A 39 13.01 -8.45 3.31
CA GLU A 39 14.35 -8.97 3.09
C GLU A 39 14.56 -9.39 1.63
N GLN A 40 13.63 -10.14 1.05
CA GLN A 40 13.69 -10.63 -0.33
C GLN A 40 13.72 -9.49 -1.36
N TYR A 41 12.92 -8.45 -1.17
CA TYR A 41 12.82 -7.31 -2.07
C TYR A 41 13.73 -6.13 -1.70
N GLU A 42 14.52 -6.22 -0.64
CA GLU A 42 15.28 -5.07 -0.09
C GLU A 42 14.40 -3.84 0.14
N ALA A 43 13.16 -4.05 0.55
CA ALA A 43 12.09 -3.04 0.65
C ALA A 43 11.70 -2.36 -0.68
N LYS A 44 12.24 -2.78 -1.83
CA LYS A 44 11.87 -2.29 -3.17
C LYS A 44 10.71 -3.12 -3.73
N PHE A 45 9.54 -2.95 -3.15
CA PHE A 45 8.38 -3.73 -3.56
C PHE A 45 7.91 -3.40 -4.97
N PRO A 46 7.41 -4.40 -5.72
CA PRO A 46 6.70 -4.13 -6.96
C PRO A 46 5.47 -3.26 -6.69
N ILE A 47 5.03 -2.48 -7.69
CA ILE A 47 3.96 -1.47 -7.54
C ILE A 47 2.71 -2.03 -6.88
N TRP A 48 2.28 -3.24 -7.26
CA TRP A 48 1.06 -3.85 -6.72
C TRP A 48 1.15 -4.21 -5.23
N LEU A 49 2.37 -4.44 -4.71
CA LEU A 49 2.63 -4.80 -3.31
C LEU A 49 3.05 -3.59 -2.45
N ALA A 50 3.53 -2.52 -3.05
CA ALA A 50 4.00 -1.34 -2.32
C ALA A 50 2.89 -0.73 -1.45
N PRO A 51 3.17 -0.35 -0.17
CA PRO A 51 2.19 0.29 0.71
C PRO A 51 1.63 1.58 0.13
N TYR A 52 2.49 2.42 -0.44
CA TYR A 52 2.15 3.56 -1.28
C TYR A 52 2.73 3.33 -2.66
N GLN A 53 1.88 3.39 -3.67
CA GLN A 53 2.29 3.18 -5.06
C GLN A 53 2.80 4.48 -5.68
N ILE A 54 2.20 5.60 -5.28
CA ILE A 54 2.47 6.93 -5.81
C ILE A 54 2.56 7.92 -4.66
N ILE A 55 3.56 8.80 -4.68
CA ILE A 55 3.61 9.98 -3.83
C ILE A 55 3.56 11.25 -4.70
N LEU A 56 2.68 12.17 -4.34
CA LEU A 56 2.53 13.46 -5.00
C LEU A 56 3.25 14.52 -4.18
N LEU A 57 4.18 15.24 -4.79
CA LEU A 57 4.97 16.28 -4.14
C LEU A 57 4.56 17.65 -4.69
N SER A 58 4.10 18.55 -3.81
CA SER A 58 3.87 19.95 -4.16
C SER A 58 5.18 20.73 -4.09
N ILE A 59 5.44 21.60 -5.08
CA ILE A 59 6.58 22.52 -5.05
C ILE A 59 6.21 23.79 -4.30
N THR A 60 5.00 24.32 -4.50
CA THR A 60 4.51 25.56 -3.91
C THR A 60 3.13 25.36 -3.30
N ASP A 61 2.78 26.21 -2.35
CA ASP A 61 1.47 26.16 -1.68
C ASP A 61 0.30 26.33 -2.65
N ARG A 62 0.49 27.07 -3.75
CA ARG A 62 -0.51 27.25 -4.82
C ARG A 62 -0.91 25.94 -5.51
N ASN A 63 -0.08 24.92 -5.41
CA ASN A 63 -0.32 23.62 -6.07
C ASN A 63 -0.93 22.59 -5.14
N ILE A 64 -1.15 22.91 -3.87
CA ILE A 64 -1.69 21.98 -2.88
C ILE A 64 -3.07 21.47 -3.31
N GLU A 65 -3.96 22.37 -3.72
CA GLU A 65 -5.31 22.00 -4.17
C GLU A 65 -5.27 21.03 -5.36
N LYS A 66 -4.39 21.30 -6.33
CA LYS A 66 -4.19 20.40 -7.47
C LYS A 66 -3.65 19.03 -7.05
N CYS A 67 -2.69 19.02 -6.12
CA CYS A 67 -2.16 17.77 -5.58
C CYS A 67 -3.24 16.95 -4.89
N LEU A 68 -4.11 17.58 -4.11
CA LEU A 68 -5.21 16.92 -3.43
C LEU A 68 -6.23 16.37 -4.43
N MET A 69 -6.61 17.15 -5.44
CA MET A 69 -7.52 16.71 -6.49
C MET A 69 -6.96 15.50 -7.26
N PHE A 70 -5.68 15.53 -7.64
CA PHE A 70 -5.04 14.38 -8.29
C PHE A 70 -4.96 13.16 -7.36
N ASN A 71 -4.71 13.39 -6.07
CA ASN A 71 -4.70 12.30 -5.09
C ASN A 71 -6.06 11.60 -4.99
N GLU A 72 -7.14 12.36 -4.94
CA GLU A 72 -8.50 11.81 -4.94
C GLU A 72 -8.79 11.00 -6.21
N LEU A 73 -8.41 11.52 -7.37
CA LEU A 73 -8.56 10.79 -8.63
C LEU A 73 -7.80 9.45 -8.61
N ILE A 74 -6.58 9.43 -8.08
CA ILE A 74 -5.75 8.23 -7.99
C ILE A 74 -6.38 7.22 -7.02
N ILE A 75 -6.85 7.68 -5.85
CA ILE A 75 -7.51 6.84 -4.85
C ILE A 75 -8.83 6.27 -5.40
N ASN A 76 -9.63 7.09 -6.09
CA ASN A 76 -10.88 6.66 -6.69
C ASN A 76 -10.69 5.60 -7.79
N ASN A 77 -9.52 5.58 -8.43
CA ASN A 77 -9.13 4.54 -9.38
C ASN A 77 -8.49 3.30 -8.70
N GLY A 78 -8.54 3.22 -7.37
CA GLY A 78 -8.09 2.05 -6.61
C GLY A 78 -6.59 1.99 -6.32
N TYR A 79 -5.85 3.06 -6.57
CA TYR A 79 -4.42 3.12 -6.25
C TYR A 79 -4.17 3.72 -4.87
N ARG A 80 -3.11 3.26 -4.20
CA ARG A 80 -2.67 3.77 -2.91
C ARG A 80 -1.70 4.93 -3.13
N SER A 81 -2.14 6.14 -2.85
CA SER A 81 -1.33 7.35 -3.01
C SER A 81 -1.21 8.14 -1.72
N LYS A 82 -0.19 8.97 -1.65
CA LYS A 82 0.08 9.90 -0.55
C LYS A 82 0.48 11.26 -1.12
N VAL A 83 0.08 12.33 -0.45
CA VAL A 83 0.49 13.70 -0.80
C VAL A 83 1.47 14.24 0.26
N ASP A 84 2.54 14.88 -0.19
CA ASP A 84 3.43 15.64 0.67
C ASP A 84 3.29 17.14 0.40
N VAL A 85 2.55 17.79 1.29
CA VAL A 85 2.27 19.25 1.24
C VAL A 85 3.18 20.08 2.16
N ARG A 86 4.17 19.45 2.82
CA ARG A 86 5.06 20.17 3.73
C ARG A 86 5.78 21.31 3.02
N ASN A 87 6.05 22.38 3.75
CA ASN A 87 6.83 23.51 3.22
C ASN A 87 8.33 23.21 3.33
N GLU A 88 8.81 22.28 2.50
CA GLU A 88 10.20 21.81 2.45
C GLU A 88 10.73 21.90 1.01
N LYS A 89 12.04 21.98 0.88
CA LYS A 89 12.70 21.99 -0.43
C LYS A 89 12.37 20.72 -1.20
N ILE A 90 11.99 20.85 -2.47
CA ILE A 90 11.59 19.71 -3.31
C ILE A 90 12.65 18.60 -3.37
N GLY A 91 13.93 18.94 -3.37
CA GLY A 91 15.01 17.96 -3.35
C GLY A 91 15.01 17.12 -2.07
N TYR A 92 14.64 17.70 -0.92
CA TYR A 92 14.49 16.98 0.34
C TYR A 92 13.31 16.00 0.28
N LYS A 93 12.14 16.47 -0.20
CA LYS A 93 10.95 15.62 -0.37
C LYS A 93 11.22 14.44 -1.30
N ILE A 94 11.88 14.67 -2.44
CA ILE A 94 12.27 13.60 -3.38
C ILE A 94 13.19 12.60 -2.71
N ARG A 95 14.22 13.07 -1.97
CA ARG A 95 15.13 12.20 -1.27
C ARG A 95 14.41 11.33 -0.23
N GLU A 96 13.54 11.92 0.56
CA GLU A 96 12.76 11.20 1.57
C GLU A 96 11.83 10.15 0.95
N ALA A 97 11.12 10.49 -0.13
CA ALA A 97 10.30 9.56 -0.88
C ALA A 97 11.12 8.40 -1.49
N THR A 98 12.32 8.71 -1.97
CA THR A 98 13.26 7.70 -2.50
C THR A 98 13.79 6.78 -1.39
N LEU A 99 14.13 7.32 -0.22
CA LEU A 99 14.52 6.53 0.94
C LEU A 99 13.37 5.65 1.46
N GLY A 100 12.13 6.16 1.37
CA GLY A 100 10.91 5.42 1.67
C GLY A 100 10.56 4.36 0.62
N ARG A 101 11.37 4.17 -0.42
CA ARG A 101 11.18 3.17 -1.48
C ARG A 101 9.82 3.26 -2.17
N VAL A 102 9.25 4.47 -2.30
CA VAL A 102 8.01 4.67 -3.05
C VAL A 102 8.28 4.50 -4.54
N PRO A 103 7.57 3.59 -5.25
CA PRO A 103 7.87 3.27 -6.65
C PRO A 103 7.72 4.44 -7.61
N LEU A 104 6.67 5.25 -7.42
CA LEU A 104 6.37 6.39 -8.30
C LEU A 104 6.35 7.70 -7.52
N ILE A 105 7.08 8.69 -8.01
CA ILE A 105 7.12 10.04 -7.46
C ILE A 105 6.64 11.01 -8.53
N ALA A 106 5.53 11.70 -8.26
CA ALA A 106 4.99 12.73 -9.13
C ALA A 106 5.20 14.12 -8.51
N VAL A 107 5.90 14.99 -9.23
CA VAL A 107 6.14 16.38 -8.82
C VAL A 107 5.18 17.29 -9.55
N ILE A 108 4.39 18.07 -8.82
CA ILE A 108 3.39 18.98 -9.38
C ILE A 108 3.90 20.42 -9.27
N ALA A 109 4.19 21.02 -10.44
CA ALA A 109 4.62 22.41 -10.62
C ALA A 109 3.55 23.21 -11.37
N VAL A 110 3.67 24.54 -11.36
CA VAL A 110 2.72 25.46 -12.04
C VAL A 110 2.68 25.25 -13.56
N SER A 111 3.77 24.81 -14.17
CA SER A 111 3.90 24.68 -15.64
C SER A 111 4.35 23.30 -16.13
N TYR A 112 4.70 22.37 -15.26
CA TYR A 112 5.14 21.03 -15.68
C TYR A 112 4.70 19.97 -14.69
N THR A 113 3.98 18.97 -15.20
CA THR A 113 3.78 17.70 -14.50
C THR A 113 4.92 16.77 -14.92
N HIS A 114 5.95 16.64 -14.10
CA HIS A 114 7.04 15.71 -14.38
C HIS A 114 6.79 14.40 -13.61
N LEU A 115 6.40 13.37 -14.34
CA LEU A 115 6.35 11.99 -13.84
C LEU A 115 7.78 11.43 -13.94
N ARG A 116 8.41 11.23 -12.80
CA ARG A 116 9.66 10.48 -12.71
C ARG A 116 9.33 9.09 -12.18
N ALA A 117 9.29 8.11 -13.07
CA ALA A 117 9.32 6.72 -12.69
C ALA A 117 10.76 6.40 -12.25
N HIS A 118 10.98 6.04 -10.99
CA HIS A 118 12.16 5.31 -10.59
C HIS A 118 11.93 3.86 -11.07
N GLU A 119 12.27 3.61 -12.32
CA GLU A 119 12.46 2.25 -12.79
C GLU A 119 13.64 1.66 -12.02
N THR A 120 13.34 0.97 -10.94
CA THR A 120 14.23 -0.07 -10.48
C THR A 120 14.02 -1.21 -11.47
N ILE A 121 14.85 -1.26 -12.50
CA ILE A 121 14.97 -2.43 -13.35
C ILE A 121 15.40 -3.56 -12.41
N ALA A 122 14.44 -4.29 -11.88
CA ALA A 122 14.69 -5.62 -11.37
C ALA A 122 14.89 -6.47 -12.63
N ASN A 123 16.15 -6.80 -12.91
CA ASN A 123 16.46 -7.85 -13.85
C ASN A 123 15.65 -9.07 -13.49
N LEU A 124 14.58 -9.31 -14.25
CA LEU A 124 13.94 -10.59 -14.37
C LEU A 124 14.87 -11.44 -15.24
N VAL A 125 15.62 -12.32 -14.60
CA VAL A 125 16.10 -13.56 -15.20
C VAL A 125 15.44 -14.68 -14.43
#